data_c3ec6303c3a8851e685e0766b93af16e
#
_entry.id   c3ec6303c3a8851e685e0766b93af16e
#
_cell.length_a   1.000
_cell.length_b   1.000
_cell.length_c   1.000
_cell.angle_alpha   90.00
_cell.angle_beta   90.00
_cell.angle_gamma   90.00
#
_symmetry.space_group_name_H-M   'P 1'
#
loop_
_entity.id
_entity.type
_entity.pdbx_description
1 polymer ?
#
loop_
_entity_poly.entity_id
_entity_poly.type
_entity_poly.pdbx_seq_one_letter_code
_entity_poly.pdbx_strand_id
1 'polypeptide(L)'
;MRNTLYILLIIVASVVALSCTGTKKEKKSSVSANKACPEFVADSAFRYIEEQCAFGPRLLGTKEADLCAEWIKDQFQSKGCVVSEQKTQVTVWDGTSMPCRNIIASSNTQAQYRILLCAHWD
;
A
#
# COMPACT_ATOMS: atom_id res chain seq x y z
N MET A 1 46.85 33.04 -32.55
CA MET A 1 45.61 33.13 -31.72
C MET A 1 44.46 32.27 -32.23
N ARG A 2 44.22 32.17 -33.54
CA ARG A 2 43.08 31.38 -34.09
C ARG A 2 43.23 29.86 -33.89
N ASN A 3 44.42 29.31 -33.98
CA ASN A 3 44.68 27.88 -33.81
C ASN A 3 44.60 27.44 -32.31
N THR A 4 44.95 28.32 -31.40
CA THR A 4 44.84 28.04 -29.94
C THR A 4 43.38 27.97 -29.51
N LEU A 5 42.50 28.73 -30.13
CA LEU A 5 41.05 28.70 -29.84
C LEU A 5 40.41 27.39 -30.29
N TYR A 6 40.81 26.85 -31.45
CA TYR A 6 40.32 25.55 -31.96
C TYR A 6 40.75 24.38 -31.05
N ILE A 7 42.01 24.41 -30.57
CA ILE A 7 42.52 23.39 -29.68
C ILE A 7 41.74 23.40 -28.35
N LEU A 8 41.44 24.59 -27.81
CA LEU A 8 40.64 24.73 -26.58
C LEU A 8 39.20 24.23 -26.78
N LEU A 9 38.57 24.48 -27.93
CA LEU A 9 37.24 24.01 -28.28
C LEU A 9 37.19 22.46 -28.39
N ILE A 10 38.22 21.84 -28.96
CA ILE A 10 38.31 20.37 -29.09
C ILE A 10 38.47 19.71 -27.72
N ILE A 11 39.25 20.31 -26.80
CA ILE A 11 39.46 19.81 -25.45
C ILE A 11 38.15 19.90 -24.64
N VAL A 12 37.39 20.99 -24.75
CA VAL A 12 36.09 21.15 -24.06
C VAL A 12 35.05 20.15 -24.59
N ALA A 13 35.02 19.92 -25.91
CA ALA A 13 34.11 18.93 -26.54
C ALA A 13 34.42 17.49 -26.11
N SER A 14 35.70 17.14 -25.88
CA SER A 14 36.08 15.80 -25.44
C SER A 14 35.75 15.53 -23.99
N VAL A 15 35.74 16.54 -23.11
CA VAL A 15 35.39 16.40 -21.69
C VAL A 15 33.87 16.18 -21.48
N VAL A 16 33.03 16.77 -22.34
CA VAL A 16 31.57 16.61 -22.29
C VAL A 16 31.13 15.21 -22.75
N ALA A 17 31.90 14.55 -23.63
CA ALA A 17 31.55 13.22 -24.13
C ALA A 17 31.81 12.07 -23.13
N LEU A 18 32.60 12.29 -22.05
CA LEU A 18 32.88 11.26 -21.03
C LEU A 18 31.90 11.24 -19.85
N SER A 19 30.89 12.13 -19.79
CA SER A 19 29.98 12.25 -18.67
C SER A 19 28.71 11.40 -18.75
N CYS A 20 28.51 10.59 -19.79
CA CYS A 20 27.27 9.83 -20.01
C CYS A 20 27.48 8.32 -20.19
N THR A 21 28.14 7.65 -19.22
CA THR A 21 28.04 6.18 -19.12
C THR A 21 28.03 5.72 -17.68
N GLY A 22 27.08 6.23 -16.94
CA GLY A 22 26.71 5.69 -15.63
C GLY A 22 25.42 4.88 -15.74
N THR A 23 25.39 3.81 -16.53
CA THR A 23 24.33 2.80 -16.44
C THR A 23 24.54 2.07 -15.10
N LYS A 24 23.89 2.53 -14.04
CA LYS A 24 23.66 1.70 -12.85
C LYS A 24 22.89 0.48 -13.34
N LYS A 25 23.58 -0.64 -13.52
CA LYS A 25 22.93 -1.95 -13.53
C LYS A 25 22.23 -2.08 -12.19
N GLU A 26 20.92 -1.86 -12.16
CA GLU A 26 20.10 -2.34 -11.08
C GLU A 26 20.37 -3.84 -10.97
N LYS A 27 20.99 -4.23 -9.86
CA LYS A 27 21.05 -5.62 -9.45
C LYS A 27 19.57 -6.04 -9.29
N LYS A 28 18.99 -6.65 -10.33
CA LYS A 28 17.77 -7.43 -10.17
C LYS A 28 18.10 -8.45 -9.09
N SER A 29 17.65 -8.18 -7.88
CA SER A 29 17.57 -9.17 -6.84
C SER A 29 16.76 -10.31 -7.48
N SER A 30 17.41 -11.43 -7.72
CA SER A 30 16.73 -12.67 -8.05
C SER A 30 15.99 -13.10 -6.78
N VAL A 31 14.83 -12.53 -6.57
CA VAL A 31 13.85 -13.10 -5.65
C VAL A 31 13.58 -14.48 -6.22
N SER A 32 14.02 -15.50 -5.49
CA SER A 32 13.75 -16.89 -5.82
C SER A 32 12.24 -17.07 -6.00
N ALA A 33 11.82 -17.08 -7.27
CA ALA A 33 10.43 -17.12 -7.69
C ALA A 33 9.89 -18.57 -7.63
N ASN A 34 9.98 -19.24 -6.47
CA ASN A 34 9.49 -20.61 -6.32
C ASN A 34 8.50 -20.79 -5.16
N LYS A 35 7.86 -19.73 -4.70
CA LYS A 35 6.62 -19.89 -3.96
C LYS A 35 5.49 -19.59 -4.95
N ALA A 36 4.80 -20.64 -5.42
CA ALA A 36 3.62 -20.48 -6.27
C ALA A 36 2.68 -19.47 -5.59
N CYS A 37 2.35 -18.39 -6.30
CA CYS A 37 1.35 -17.44 -5.81
C CYS A 37 0.01 -18.19 -5.77
N PRO A 38 -0.74 -18.15 -4.66
CA PRO A 38 -2.07 -18.72 -4.62
C PRO A 38 -2.93 -18.16 -5.74
N GLU A 39 -3.77 -19.01 -6.33
CA GLU A 39 -4.73 -18.57 -7.32
C GLU A 39 -5.75 -17.61 -6.69
N PHE A 40 -6.09 -16.55 -7.40
CA PHE A 40 -7.14 -15.62 -6.98
C PHE A 40 -8.51 -16.25 -7.19
N VAL A 41 -9.29 -16.38 -6.12
CA VAL A 41 -10.65 -16.93 -6.15
C VAL A 41 -11.66 -15.79 -6.17
N ALA A 42 -12.13 -15.43 -7.36
CA ALA A 42 -13.05 -14.31 -7.58
C ALA A 42 -14.37 -14.45 -6.79
N ASP A 43 -14.94 -15.64 -6.75
CA ASP A 43 -16.20 -15.93 -6.04
C ASP A 43 -16.05 -15.68 -4.52
N SER A 44 -14.90 -16.03 -3.94
CA SER A 44 -14.63 -15.75 -2.53
C SER A 44 -14.51 -14.26 -2.26
N ALA A 45 -13.84 -13.52 -3.14
CA ALA A 45 -13.71 -12.07 -3.01
C ALA A 45 -15.08 -11.38 -3.13
N PHE A 46 -15.91 -11.81 -4.09
CA PHE A 46 -17.26 -11.28 -4.29
C PHE A 46 -18.16 -11.55 -3.07
N ARG A 47 -18.11 -12.76 -2.52
CA ARG A 47 -18.87 -13.11 -1.32
C ARG A 47 -18.52 -12.20 -0.12
N TYR A 48 -17.24 -11.85 0.10
CA TYR A 48 -16.87 -10.91 1.16
C TYR A 48 -17.48 -9.51 0.93
N ILE A 49 -17.62 -9.08 -0.32
CA ILE A 49 -18.30 -7.81 -0.64
C ILE A 49 -19.79 -7.91 -0.33
N GLU A 50 -20.45 -8.99 -0.73
CA GLU A 50 -21.86 -9.23 -0.45
C GLU A 50 -22.15 -9.25 1.06
N GLU A 51 -21.33 -9.97 1.84
CA GLU A 51 -21.46 -10.05 3.30
C GLU A 51 -21.29 -8.66 3.96
N GLN A 52 -20.32 -7.84 3.49
CA GLN A 52 -20.18 -6.47 3.98
C GLN A 52 -21.39 -5.59 3.61
N CYS A 53 -21.92 -5.72 2.40
CA CYS A 53 -23.10 -4.97 1.95
C CYS A 53 -24.37 -5.37 2.71
N ALA A 54 -24.48 -6.61 3.16
CA ALA A 54 -25.63 -7.11 3.91
C ALA A 54 -25.82 -6.43 5.27
N PHE A 55 -24.80 -5.80 5.85
CA PHE A 55 -24.96 -4.98 7.06
C PHE A 55 -25.74 -3.68 6.82
N GLY A 56 -25.88 -3.24 5.57
CA GLY A 56 -26.53 -1.97 5.22
C GLY A 56 -25.55 -0.79 5.18
N PRO A 57 -26.07 0.46 5.22
CA PRO A 57 -25.24 1.66 5.20
C PRO A 57 -24.36 1.75 6.48
N ARG A 58 -23.05 1.76 6.29
CA ARG A 58 -22.07 1.77 7.38
C ARG A 58 -21.62 3.20 7.72
N LEU A 59 -22.57 4.03 8.10
CA LEU A 59 -22.27 5.41 8.50
C LEU A 59 -21.57 5.44 9.87
N LEU A 60 -20.71 6.42 10.07
CA LEU A 60 -19.99 6.60 11.33
C LEU A 60 -20.97 6.65 12.54
N GLY A 61 -20.70 5.83 13.56
CA GLY A 61 -21.49 5.77 14.78
C GLY A 61 -22.80 4.99 14.68
N THR A 62 -23.07 4.30 13.58
CA THR A 62 -24.24 3.44 13.44
C THR A 62 -23.97 2.01 13.93
N LYS A 63 -25.03 1.31 14.31
CA LYS A 63 -24.97 -0.10 14.69
C LYS A 63 -24.48 -0.99 13.53
N GLU A 64 -24.87 -0.67 12.30
CA GLU A 64 -24.46 -1.37 11.08
C GLU A 64 -22.95 -1.28 10.86
N ALA A 65 -22.38 -0.09 11.10
CA ALA A 65 -20.93 0.11 11.06
C ALA A 65 -20.23 -0.71 12.16
N ASP A 66 -20.77 -0.74 13.37
CA ASP A 66 -20.20 -1.52 14.46
C ASP A 66 -20.22 -3.03 14.17
N LEU A 67 -21.34 -3.55 13.69
CA LEU A 67 -21.48 -4.97 13.35
C LEU A 67 -20.54 -5.36 12.20
N CYS A 68 -20.45 -4.54 11.18
CA CYS A 68 -19.51 -4.78 10.06
C CYS A 68 -18.06 -4.76 10.53
N ALA A 69 -17.70 -3.82 11.40
CA ALA A 69 -16.34 -3.74 11.96
C ALA A 69 -15.97 -5.01 12.76
N GLU A 70 -16.86 -5.51 13.61
CA GLU A 70 -16.62 -6.77 14.34
C GLU A 70 -16.48 -7.95 13.37
N TRP A 71 -17.34 -8.05 12.37
CA TRP A 71 -17.25 -9.08 11.35
C TRP A 71 -15.91 -9.03 10.59
N ILE A 72 -15.43 -7.84 10.18
CA ILE A 72 -14.13 -7.68 9.53
C ILE A 72 -12.99 -8.18 10.43
N LYS A 73 -13.03 -7.84 11.71
CA LYS A 73 -12.03 -8.30 12.70
C LYS A 73 -12.02 -9.81 12.79
N ASP A 74 -13.19 -10.43 12.90
CA ASP A 74 -13.34 -11.88 12.97
C ASP A 74 -12.80 -12.58 11.72
N GLN A 75 -13.05 -12.01 10.52
CA GLN A 75 -12.51 -12.53 9.28
C GLN A 75 -10.96 -12.54 9.28
N PHE A 76 -10.33 -11.49 9.75
CA PHE A 76 -8.86 -11.44 9.82
C PHE A 76 -8.30 -12.35 10.92
N GLN A 77 -8.93 -12.40 12.08
CA GLN A 77 -8.53 -13.28 13.18
C GLN A 77 -8.63 -14.76 12.79
N SER A 78 -9.70 -15.15 12.10
CA SER A 78 -9.88 -16.53 11.61
C SER A 78 -8.79 -16.98 10.63
N LYS A 79 -8.09 -16.02 10.01
CA LYS A 79 -6.94 -16.25 9.11
C LYS A 79 -5.59 -16.13 9.83
N GLY A 80 -5.58 -16.04 11.16
CA GLY A 80 -4.38 -15.97 11.97
C GLY A 80 -3.69 -14.59 11.98
N CYS A 81 -4.39 -13.53 11.60
CA CYS A 81 -3.85 -12.18 11.72
C CYS A 81 -3.93 -11.67 13.16
N VAL A 82 -2.94 -10.87 13.56
CA VAL A 82 -3.02 -10.04 14.76
C VAL A 82 -3.82 -8.80 14.41
N VAL A 83 -4.95 -8.60 15.09
CA VAL A 83 -5.88 -7.49 14.80
C VAL A 83 -5.86 -6.48 15.93
N SER A 84 -5.80 -5.20 15.58
CA SER A 84 -5.95 -4.06 16.49
C SER A 84 -6.87 -3.01 15.89
N GLU A 85 -7.42 -2.14 16.75
CA GLU A 85 -8.26 -1.02 16.34
C GLU A 85 -7.64 0.30 16.80
N GLN A 86 -7.73 1.30 15.92
CA GLN A 86 -7.56 2.70 16.29
C GLN A 86 -8.94 3.36 16.36
N LYS A 87 -9.34 3.81 17.54
CA LYS A 87 -10.59 4.53 17.75
C LYS A 87 -10.30 5.99 18.03
N THR A 88 -11.01 6.89 17.34
CA THR A 88 -10.86 8.33 17.49
C THR A 88 -12.21 9.03 17.27
N GLN A 89 -12.24 10.33 17.49
CA GLN A 89 -13.34 11.20 17.11
C GLN A 89 -12.89 12.07 15.93
N VAL A 90 -13.75 12.21 14.94
CA VAL A 90 -13.53 13.11 13.80
C VAL A 90 -14.62 14.17 13.79
N THR A 91 -14.25 15.40 13.49
CA THR A 91 -15.20 16.48 13.30
C THR A 91 -15.56 16.52 11.82
N VAL A 92 -16.84 16.31 11.50
CA VAL A 92 -17.35 16.39 10.14
C VAL A 92 -17.64 17.84 9.74
N TRP A 93 -18.00 18.06 8.48
CA TRP A 93 -18.12 19.38 7.85
C TRP A 93 -19.09 20.36 8.55
N ASP A 94 -20.10 19.84 9.25
CA ASP A 94 -21.11 20.62 10.01
C ASP A 94 -20.70 20.90 11.46
N GLY A 95 -19.48 20.48 11.87
CA GLY A 95 -18.97 20.62 13.23
C GLY A 95 -19.36 19.47 14.17
N THR A 96 -20.15 18.49 13.73
CA THR A 96 -20.51 17.32 14.53
C THR A 96 -19.29 16.45 14.77
N SER A 97 -19.11 15.98 16.03
CA SER A 97 -18.07 15.01 16.38
C SER A 97 -18.64 13.60 16.26
N MET A 98 -18.00 12.76 15.44
CA MET A 98 -18.42 11.40 15.18
C MET A 98 -17.31 10.39 15.49
N PRO A 99 -17.66 9.20 16.02
CA PRO A 99 -16.68 8.14 16.25
C PRO A 99 -16.15 7.61 14.93
N CYS A 100 -14.83 7.44 14.85
CA CYS A 100 -14.15 6.84 13.70
C CYS A 100 -13.26 5.71 14.18
N ARG A 101 -13.17 4.63 13.40
CA ARG A 101 -12.28 3.51 13.70
C ARG A 101 -11.54 3.03 12.47
N ASN A 102 -10.26 2.71 12.65
CA ASN A 102 -9.47 1.97 11.69
C ASN A 102 -9.22 0.56 12.23
N ILE A 103 -9.34 -0.45 11.38
CA ILE A 103 -9.03 -1.83 11.69
C ILE A 103 -7.68 -2.14 11.08
N ILE A 104 -6.73 -2.60 11.88
CA ILE A 104 -5.38 -2.94 11.46
C ILE A 104 -5.18 -4.43 11.67
N ALA A 105 -4.99 -5.18 10.58
CA ALA A 105 -4.68 -6.60 10.61
C ALA A 105 -3.23 -6.83 10.14
N SER A 106 -2.47 -7.56 10.93
CA SER A 106 -1.07 -7.84 10.66
C SER A 106 -0.83 -9.34 10.54
N SER A 107 -0.24 -9.76 9.42
CA SER A 107 0.20 -11.13 9.19
C SER A 107 1.73 -11.17 9.09
N ASN A 108 2.34 -12.28 9.50
CA ASN A 108 3.78 -12.52 9.46
C ASN A 108 4.60 -11.32 10.01
N THR A 109 4.33 -10.96 11.26
CA THR A 109 4.90 -9.76 11.90
C THR A 109 6.42 -9.76 12.03
N GLN A 110 7.06 -10.94 11.87
CA GLN A 110 8.52 -11.13 11.91
C GLN A 110 9.17 -11.02 10.52
N ALA A 111 8.40 -10.78 9.45
CA ALA A 111 8.97 -10.62 8.11
C ALA A 111 9.87 -9.39 8.03
N GLN A 112 11.04 -9.54 7.38
CA GLN A 112 12.00 -8.46 7.17
C GLN A 112 11.41 -7.33 6.30
N TYR A 113 10.57 -7.68 5.32
CA TYR A 113 9.88 -6.73 4.47
C TYR A 113 8.37 -6.91 4.63
N ARG A 114 7.67 -5.80 4.75
CA ARG A 114 6.21 -5.77 4.93
C ARG A 114 5.59 -4.83 3.92
N ILE A 115 4.37 -5.16 3.49
CA ILE A 115 3.56 -4.35 2.59
C ILE A 115 2.36 -3.87 3.39
N LEU A 116 2.02 -2.59 3.26
CA LEU A 116 0.78 -2.01 3.79
C LEU A 116 -0.24 -1.94 2.65
N LEU A 117 -1.41 -2.52 2.88
CA LEU A 117 -2.59 -2.38 2.01
C LEU A 117 -3.65 -1.61 2.78
N CYS A 118 -4.26 -0.62 2.14
CA CYS A 118 -5.30 0.20 2.74
C CYS A 118 -6.55 0.18 1.86
N ALA A 119 -7.72 0.11 2.48
CA ALA A 119 -9.00 0.19 1.80
C ALA A 119 -10.04 0.82 2.75
N HIS A 120 -11.01 1.54 2.20
CA HIS A 120 -12.21 1.92 2.94
C HIS A 120 -13.10 0.70 3.15
N TRP A 121 -13.83 0.71 4.29
CA TRP A 121 -14.81 -0.31 4.61
C TRP A 121 -16.16 0.29 5.05
N ASP A 122 -16.22 1.60 5.26
CA ASP A 122 -17.36 2.44 5.63
C ASP A 122 -18.00 3.14 4.39
#